data_920d307f34030d23ceee5e886b398509
#
_entry.id   920d307f34030d23ceee5e886b398509
#
_cell.length_a   1.000
_cell.length_b   1.000
_cell.length_c   1.000
_cell.angle_alpha   90.00
_cell.angle_beta   90.00
_cell.angle_gamma   90.00
#
_symmetry.space_group_name_H-M   'P 1'
#
loop_
_entity.id
_entity.type
_entity.pdbx_description
1 polymer ?
#
loop_
_entity_poly.entity_id
_entity_poly.type
_entity_poly.pdbx_seq_one_letter_code
_entity_poly.pdbx_strand_id
1 'polypeptide(L)'
;MPSEETRVRFAALAERIEASPRRGRWLVLTHDNPDPDALASTAALALILRRRFKRQVTVAYGGIIGRAENREMVRSLRLPLSHLRNVNKRNYSAFAMVDCQPWSGNSQLPRTVVPDLVIDHHPLRKTTLAAATVDVRPRYGATATILAEYLEASGLKPSRALATGLVYAIRSETQDF
;
A
#
# COMPACT_ATOMS: atom_id res chain seq x y z
N MET A 1 8.38 -15.03 12.67
CA MET A 1 7.92 -15.70 11.41
C MET A 1 6.49 -15.28 11.16
N PRO A 2 6.09 -14.95 9.91
CA PRO A 2 4.73 -14.54 9.62
C PRO A 2 3.73 -15.65 9.99
N SER A 3 2.52 -15.26 10.40
CA SER A 3 1.45 -16.18 10.74
C SER A 3 1.03 -17.04 9.53
N GLU A 4 0.36 -18.17 9.77
CA GLU A 4 -0.20 -18.99 8.69
C GLU A 4 -1.19 -18.19 7.84
N GLU A 5 -2.04 -17.39 8.50
CA GLU A 5 -2.97 -16.48 7.82
C GLU A 5 -2.23 -15.54 6.86
N THR A 6 -1.14 -14.93 7.31
CA THR A 6 -0.34 -14.04 6.47
C THR A 6 0.27 -14.76 5.28
N ARG A 7 0.76 -15.99 5.47
CA ARG A 7 1.32 -16.79 4.35
C ARG A 7 0.27 -17.10 3.29
N VAL A 8 -0.92 -17.51 3.71
CA VAL A 8 -2.04 -17.80 2.79
C VAL A 8 -2.45 -16.55 2.02
N ARG A 9 -2.63 -15.43 2.71
CA ARG A 9 -3.02 -14.16 2.09
C ARG A 9 -1.95 -13.62 1.16
N PHE A 10 -0.67 -13.75 1.54
CA PHE A 10 0.45 -13.35 0.69
C PHE A 10 0.53 -14.24 -0.57
N ALA A 11 0.24 -15.54 -0.47
CA ALA A 11 0.20 -16.42 -1.64
C ALA A 11 -0.88 -15.99 -2.63
N ALA A 12 -2.10 -15.71 -2.18
CA ALA A 12 -3.17 -15.20 -3.04
C ALA A 12 -2.81 -13.86 -3.70
N LEU A 13 -2.18 -12.94 -2.94
CA LEU A 13 -1.65 -11.70 -3.48
C LEU A 13 -0.58 -11.95 -4.54
N ALA A 14 0.33 -12.89 -4.29
CA ALA A 14 1.40 -13.26 -5.23
C ALA A 14 0.83 -13.80 -6.54
N GLU A 15 -0.14 -14.71 -6.49
CA GLU A 15 -0.84 -15.24 -7.66
C GLU A 15 -1.46 -14.12 -8.50
N ARG A 16 -2.16 -13.18 -7.85
CA ARG A 16 -2.75 -12.04 -8.56
C ARG A 16 -1.71 -11.18 -9.24
N ILE A 17 -0.59 -10.89 -8.56
CA ILE A 17 0.50 -10.10 -9.14
C ILE A 17 1.12 -10.85 -10.32
N GLU A 18 1.35 -12.15 -10.21
CA GLU A 18 1.96 -12.97 -11.26
C GLU A 18 1.05 -13.11 -12.48
N ALA A 19 -0.26 -13.18 -12.29
CA ALA A 19 -1.25 -13.19 -13.36
C ALA A 19 -1.34 -11.86 -14.13
N SER A 20 -0.87 -10.75 -13.55
CA SER A 20 -0.87 -9.46 -14.25
C SER A 20 0.22 -9.40 -15.34
N PRO A 21 0.02 -8.65 -16.44
CA PRO A 21 1.01 -8.55 -17.50
C PRO A 21 2.40 -8.16 -16.99
N ARG A 22 3.45 -8.91 -17.36
CA ARG A 22 4.83 -8.67 -16.86
C ARG A 22 5.35 -7.27 -17.19
N ARG A 23 4.99 -6.71 -18.35
CA ARG A 23 5.34 -5.36 -18.79
C ARG A 23 4.34 -4.31 -18.29
N GLY A 24 3.29 -4.73 -17.56
CA GLY A 24 2.30 -3.85 -16.98
C GLY A 24 2.88 -2.98 -15.87
N ARG A 25 2.45 -1.72 -15.84
CA ARG A 25 2.81 -0.78 -14.77
C ARG A 25 1.75 -0.82 -13.69
N TRP A 26 2.19 -0.85 -12.45
CA TRP A 26 1.34 -0.79 -11.26
C TRP A 26 1.24 0.63 -10.74
N LEU A 27 0.02 1.07 -10.44
CA LEU A 27 -0.24 2.27 -9.68
C LEU A 27 -0.65 1.87 -8.26
N VAL A 28 0.17 2.19 -7.29
CA VAL A 28 -0.14 2.02 -5.87
C VAL A 28 -0.69 3.33 -5.36
N LEU A 29 -1.90 3.31 -4.86
CA LEU A 29 -2.64 4.46 -4.36
C LEU A 29 -2.84 4.35 -2.86
N THR A 30 -2.83 5.48 -2.18
CA THR A 30 -3.29 5.62 -0.81
C THR A 30 -4.39 6.68 -0.72
N HIS A 31 -4.90 6.92 0.49
CA HIS A 31 -5.91 7.97 0.73
C HIS A 31 -5.35 9.39 0.49
N ASP A 32 -6.27 10.34 0.38
CA ASP A 32 -5.93 11.75 0.31
C ASP A 32 -5.35 12.23 1.64
N ASN A 33 -4.37 13.14 1.59
CA ASN A 33 -3.63 13.66 2.75
C ASN A 33 -2.95 12.53 3.56
N PRO A 34 -2.05 11.74 2.95
CA PRO A 34 -1.52 10.53 3.56
C PRO A 34 -0.78 10.81 4.86
N ASP A 35 -1.02 9.94 5.82
CA ASP A 35 -0.37 9.89 7.12
C ASP A 35 0.83 8.93 7.13
N PRO A 36 1.51 8.72 8.27
CA PRO A 36 2.65 7.81 8.34
C PRO A 36 2.33 6.38 7.97
N ASP A 37 1.13 5.86 8.33
CA ASP A 37 0.74 4.49 8.00
C ASP A 37 0.58 4.30 6.50
N ALA A 38 -0.15 5.19 5.85
CA ALA A 38 -0.31 5.22 4.39
C ALA A 38 1.03 5.32 3.66
N LEU A 39 1.94 6.19 4.13
CA LEU A 39 3.25 6.42 3.52
C LEU A 39 4.17 5.21 3.64
N ALA A 40 4.32 4.63 4.83
CA ALA A 40 5.17 3.46 5.04
C ALA A 40 4.64 2.23 4.32
N SER A 41 3.34 2.02 4.39
CA SER A 41 2.66 0.88 3.79
C SER A 41 2.78 0.88 2.26
N THR A 42 2.54 2.02 1.61
CA THR A 42 2.74 2.13 0.16
C THR A 42 4.19 1.89 -0.27
N ALA A 43 5.16 2.38 0.52
CA ALA A 43 6.58 2.14 0.27
C ALA A 43 6.94 0.66 0.37
N ALA A 44 6.41 -0.03 1.39
CA ALA A 44 6.65 -1.45 1.59
C ALA A 44 6.05 -2.29 0.45
N LEU A 45 4.80 -2.03 0.05
CA LEU A 45 4.20 -2.70 -1.11
C LEU A 45 4.99 -2.42 -2.39
N ALA A 46 5.41 -1.17 -2.62
CA ALA A 46 6.22 -0.82 -3.79
C ALA A 46 7.56 -1.56 -3.81
N LEU A 47 8.20 -1.76 -2.66
CA LEU A 47 9.41 -2.59 -2.54
C LEU A 47 9.13 -4.04 -2.93
N ILE A 48 8.05 -4.64 -2.41
CA ILE A 48 7.65 -6.01 -2.72
C ILE A 48 7.39 -6.16 -4.23
N LEU A 49 6.57 -5.31 -4.82
CA LEU A 49 6.26 -5.34 -6.25
C LEU A 49 7.52 -5.21 -7.12
N ARG A 50 8.43 -4.29 -6.77
CA ARG A 50 9.66 -4.05 -7.54
C ARG A 50 10.68 -5.17 -7.38
N ARG A 51 10.93 -5.61 -6.16
CA ARG A 51 12.06 -6.54 -5.86
C ARG A 51 11.67 -7.99 -6.02
N ARG A 52 10.50 -8.39 -5.47
CA ARG A 52 10.04 -9.78 -5.53
C ARG A 52 9.41 -10.12 -6.88
N PHE A 53 8.58 -9.21 -7.42
CA PHE A 53 7.80 -9.48 -8.63
C PHE A 53 8.30 -8.76 -9.89
N LYS A 54 9.37 -7.97 -9.78
CA LYS A 54 10.00 -7.24 -10.91
C LYS A 54 9.01 -6.34 -11.67
N ARG A 55 8.06 -5.73 -10.96
CA ARG A 55 7.06 -4.83 -11.54
C ARG A 55 7.54 -3.38 -11.58
N GLN A 56 7.12 -2.64 -12.60
CA GLN A 56 7.26 -1.19 -12.62
C GLN A 56 6.14 -0.60 -11.76
N VAL A 57 6.50 0.26 -10.81
CA VAL A 57 5.57 0.78 -9.81
C VAL A 57 5.70 2.29 -9.68
N THR A 58 4.57 2.97 -9.75
CA THR A 58 4.40 4.36 -9.31
C THR A 58 3.56 4.36 -8.05
N VAL A 59 3.99 5.12 -7.04
CA VAL A 59 3.19 5.40 -5.84
C VAL A 59 2.56 6.77 -5.98
N ALA A 60 1.26 6.88 -5.77
CA ALA A 60 0.56 8.15 -5.88
C ALA A 60 -0.39 8.40 -4.71
N TYR A 61 -0.58 9.67 -4.41
CA TYR A 61 -1.47 10.15 -3.35
C TYR A 61 -2.29 11.34 -3.85
N GLY A 62 -3.44 11.57 -3.22
CA GLY A 62 -4.25 12.77 -3.40
C GLY A 62 -4.07 13.77 -2.26
N GLY A 63 -4.73 14.92 -2.38
CA GLY A 63 -4.67 15.96 -1.34
C GLY A 63 -3.26 16.54 -1.12
N ILE A 64 -2.91 16.79 0.14
CA ILE A 64 -1.64 17.41 0.53
C ILE A 64 -0.93 16.61 1.63
N ILE A 65 0.39 16.61 1.63
CA ILE A 65 1.19 16.13 2.76
C ILE A 65 1.42 17.34 3.69
N GLY A 66 0.45 17.58 4.58
CA GLY A 66 0.34 18.83 5.32
C GLY A 66 1.16 18.90 6.60
N ARG A 67 1.28 17.79 7.35
CA ARG A 67 1.98 17.76 8.63
C ARG A 67 3.49 17.73 8.44
N ALA A 68 4.22 18.40 9.34
CA ALA A 68 5.69 18.50 9.27
C ALA A 68 6.35 17.12 9.34
N GLU A 69 5.88 16.28 10.25
CA GLU A 69 6.35 14.90 10.43
C GLU A 69 6.14 14.04 9.18
N ASN A 70 5.00 14.19 8.48
CA ASN A 70 4.71 13.44 7.26
C ASN A 70 5.63 13.88 6.11
N ARG A 71 5.89 15.19 6.00
CA ARG A 71 6.88 15.71 5.03
C ARG A 71 8.29 15.21 5.31
N GLU A 72 8.68 15.20 6.61
CA GLU A 72 9.99 14.67 7.01
C GLU A 72 10.10 13.18 6.70
N MET A 73 9.06 12.40 6.95
CA MET A 73 9.01 10.98 6.61
C MET A 73 9.22 10.74 5.11
N VAL A 74 8.52 11.49 4.26
CA VAL A 74 8.68 11.38 2.80
C VAL A 74 10.12 11.69 2.38
N ARG A 75 10.73 12.74 2.97
CA ARG A 75 12.11 13.12 2.71
C ARG A 75 13.09 12.04 3.16
N SER A 76 12.95 11.56 4.40
CA SER A 76 13.84 10.58 5.02
C SER A 76 13.76 9.20 4.36
N LEU A 77 12.56 8.76 3.98
CA LEU A 77 12.35 7.51 3.26
C LEU A 77 12.69 7.63 1.77
N ARG A 78 12.95 8.83 1.27
CA ARG A 78 13.20 9.11 -0.15
C ARG A 78 12.13 8.48 -1.05
N LEU A 79 10.86 8.60 -0.64
CA LEU A 79 9.75 8.00 -1.36
C LEU A 79 9.53 8.71 -2.69
N PRO A 80 9.61 8.01 -3.82
CA PRO A 80 9.27 8.58 -5.12
C PRO A 80 7.74 8.66 -5.25
N LEU A 81 7.14 9.62 -4.54
CA LEU A 81 5.70 9.85 -4.56
C LEU A 81 5.33 10.79 -5.70
N SER A 82 4.23 10.48 -6.35
CA SER A 82 3.62 11.34 -7.36
C SER A 82 2.26 11.84 -6.86
N HIS A 83 1.99 13.13 -7.04
CA HIS A 83 0.63 13.60 -6.81
C HIS A 83 -0.29 13.04 -7.90
N LEU A 84 -1.45 12.49 -7.54
CA LEU A 84 -2.32 11.76 -8.46
C LEU A 84 -2.82 12.60 -9.64
N ARG A 85 -2.95 13.93 -9.47
CA ARG A 85 -3.27 14.87 -10.57
C ARG A 85 -2.26 14.85 -11.73
N ASN A 86 -0.99 14.50 -11.43
CA ASN A 86 0.09 14.42 -12.41
C ASN A 86 0.24 13.03 -13.02
N VAL A 87 -0.63 12.09 -12.65
CA VAL A 87 -0.57 10.68 -13.08
C VAL A 87 -1.64 10.40 -14.13
N ASN A 88 -1.22 10.06 -15.34
CA ASN A 88 -2.14 9.56 -16.35
C ASN A 88 -2.45 8.08 -16.07
N LYS A 89 -3.63 7.81 -15.53
CA LYS A 89 -4.07 6.47 -15.11
C LYS A 89 -4.13 5.47 -16.27
N ARG A 90 -4.28 5.94 -17.52
CA ARG A 90 -4.28 5.08 -18.73
C ARG A 90 -2.94 4.37 -18.97
N ASN A 91 -1.86 4.86 -18.35
CA ASN A 91 -0.52 4.27 -18.48
C ASN A 91 -0.30 3.07 -17.54
N TYR A 92 -1.32 2.67 -16.78
CA TYR A 92 -1.23 1.60 -15.79
C TYR A 92 -2.22 0.50 -16.14
N SER A 93 -1.76 -0.73 -15.97
CA SER A 93 -2.55 -1.95 -16.23
C SER A 93 -3.01 -2.65 -14.96
N ALA A 94 -2.52 -2.20 -13.80
CA ALA A 94 -2.90 -2.75 -12.51
C ALA A 94 -2.90 -1.66 -11.42
N PHE A 95 -3.82 -1.79 -10.47
CA PHE A 95 -4.07 -0.80 -9.42
C PHE A 95 -4.07 -1.48 -8.06
N ALA A 96 -3.29 -0.96 -7.12
CA ALA A 96 -3.34 -1.38 -5.73
C ALA A 96 -3.76 -0.20 -4.85
N MET A 97 -4.62 -0.45 -3.88
CA MET A 97 -4.98 0.50 -2.83
C MET A 97 -4.41 0.03 -1.50
N VAL A 98 -3.78 0.94 -0.79
CA VAL A 98 -3.12 0.67 0.49
C VAL A 98 -3.57 1.70 1.50
N ASP A 99 -3.99 1.22 2.67
CA ASP A 99 -4.49 2.03 3.76
C ASP A 99 -5.72 2.87 3.37
N CYS A 100 -6.46 2.36 2.44
CA CYS A 100 -7.74 2.90 1.99
C CYS A 100 -8.49 1.86 1.15
N GLN A 101 -9.79 2.08 1.02
CA GLN A 101 -10.66 1.21 0.26
C GLN A 101 -11.32 1.97 -0.90
N PRO A 102 -11.68 1.27 -2.00
CA PRO A 102 -12.23 1.92 -3.18
C PRO A 102 -13.56 2.62 -2.85
N TRP A 103 -13.68 3.84 -3.38
CA TRP A 103 -14.90 4.67 -3.31
C TRP A 103 -15.35 5.02 -1.89
N SER A 104 -14.43 5.00 -0.94
CA SER A 104 -14.67 5.36 0.47
C SER A 104 -14.84 6.87 0.70
N GLY A 105 -14.56 7.69 -0.31
CA GLY A 105 -14.65 9.15 -0.23
C GLY A 105 -13.35 9.85 0.17
N ASN A 106 -12.33 9.08 0.54
CA ASN A 106 -11.00 9.58 0.94
C ASN A 106 -9.90 9.24 -0.08
N SER A 107 -10.25 8.82 -1.28
CA SER A 107 -9.30 8.56 -2.36
C SER A 107 -9.88 8.96 -3.71
N GLN A 108 -9.01 9.36 -4.65
CA GLN A 108 -9.41 9.83 -5.97
C GLN A 108 -9.36 8.73 -7.05
N LEU A 109 -9.53 7.46 -6.64
CA LEU A 109 -9.68 6.39 -7.62
C LEU A 109 -11.02 6.55 -8.35
N PRO A 110 -11.03 6.65 -9.71
CA PRO A 110 -12.27 6.74 -10.46
C PRO A 110 -13.15 5.50 -10.24
N ARG A 111 -14.47 5.69 -10.20
CA ARG A 111 -15.43 4.58 -10.04
C ARG A 111 -15.40 3.56 -11.19
N THR A 112 -14.82 3.93 -12.32
CA THR A 112 -14.63 3.05 -13.48
C THR A 112 -13.41 2.13 -13.34
N VAL A 113 -12.57 2.33 -12.30
CA VAL A 113 -11.37 1.52 -12.06
C VAL A 113 -11.62 0.61 -10.87
N VAL A 114 -11.58 -0.69 -11.12
CA VAL A 114 -11.61 -1.72 -10.07
C VAL A 114 -10.17 -2.04 -9.68
N PRO A 115 -9.78 -1.94 -8.40
CA PRO A 115 -8.41 -2.27 -7.98
C PRO A 115 -8.14 -3.77 -8.06
N ASP A 116 -6.90 -4.11 -8.40
CA ASP A 116 -6.41 -5.49 -8.39
C ASP A 116 -6.10 -5.96 -6.99
N LEU A 117 -5.59 -5.07 -6.13
CA LEU A 117 -5.26 -5.34 -4.74
C LEU A 117 -5.83 -4.25 -3.84
N VAL A 118 -6.35 -4.66 -2.68
CA VAL A 118 -6.67 -3.76 -1.56
C VAL A 118 -6.06 -4.35 -0.30
N ILE A 119 -5.22 -3.56 0.39
CA ILE A 119 -4.61 -3.93 1.68
C ILE A 119 -4.91 -2.81 2.66
N ASP A 120 -5.61 -3.13 3.74
CA ASP A 120 -6.12 -2.12 4.67
C ASP A 120 -6.38 -2.71 6.06
N HIS A 121 -6.39 -1.88 7.10
CA HIS A 121 -6.76 -2.28 8.46
C HIS A 121 -8.09 -1.70 8.93
N HIS A 122 -8.68 -0.77 8.20
CA HIS A 122 -9.99 -0.19 8.52
C HIS A 122 -11.14 -1.19 8.35
N PRO A 123 -12.31 -0.93 8.93
CA PRO A 123 -13.49 -1.80 8.76
C PRO A 123 -13.81 -2.07 7.29
N LEU A 124 -14.00 -3.33 6.93
CA LEU A 124 -14.26 -3.76 5.55
C LEU A 124 -15.55 -3.13 5.01
N ARG A 125 -15.45 -2.48 3.85
CA ARG A 125 -16.59 -1.92 3.12
C ARG A 125 -17.07 -2.90 2.06
N LYS A 126 -18.38 -2.99 1.84
CA LYS A 126 -18.98 -3.86 0.81
C LYS A 126 -18.43 -3.59 -0.58
N THR A 127 -18.16 -2.32 -0.91
CA THR A 127 -17.59 -1.92 -2.20
C THR A 127 -16.21 -2.50 -2.46
N THR A 128 -15.44 -2.79 -1.41
CA THR A 128 -14.10 -3.37 -1.51
C THR A 128 -14.11 -4.78 -2.09
N LEU A 129 -15.20 -5.52 -1.90
CA LEU A 129 -15.36 -6.88 -2.41
C LEU A 129 -15.39 -6.97 -3.95
N ALA A 130 -15.50 -5.84 -4.65
CA ALA A 130 -15.33 -5.78 -6.10
C ALA A 130 -13.87 -5.92 -6.55
N ALA A 131 -12.89 -5.64 -5.67
CA ALA A 131 -11.46 -5.81 -5.97
C ALA A 131 -11.09 -7.28 -6.20
N ALA A 132 -10.10 -7.51 -7.05
CA ALA A 132 -9.70 -8.87 -7.40
C ALA A 132 -9.05 -9.64 -6.24
N THR A 133 -8.29 -8.94 -5.40
CA THR A 133 -7.71 -9.50 -4.17
C THR A 133 -7.86 -8.50 -3.03
N VAL A 134 -8.39 -8.97 -1.91
CA VAL A 134 -8.69 -8.14 -0.73
C VAL A 134 -8.02 -8.74 0.49
N ASP A 135 -7.16 -7.95 1.14
CA ASP A 135 -6.63 -8.24 2.46
C ASP A 135 -6.94 -7.07 3.40
N VAL A 136 -8.11 -7.13 4.01
CA VAL A 136 -8.56 -6.15 5.00
C VAL A 136 -8.58 -6.83 6.36
N ARG A 137 -7.80 -6.27 7.33
CA ARG A 137 -7.59 -6.85 8.67
C ARG A 137 -7.96 -5.87 9.78
N PRO A 138 -9.23 -5.70 10.14
CA PRO A 138 -9.68 -4.74 11.15
C PRO A 138 -9.16 -5.01 12.58
N ARG A 139 -8.53 -6.15 12.82
CA ARG A 139 -7.90 -6.49 14.11
C ARG A 139 -6.46 -5.98 14.23
N TYR A 140 -5.88 -5.51 13.11
CA TYR A 140 -4.54 -4.93 13.10
C TYR A 140 -4.62 -3.45 13.43
N GLY A 141 -3.71 -2.97 14.26
CA GLY A 141 -3.66 -1.56 14.64
C GLY A 141 -3.15 -0.64 13.54
N ALA A 142 -2.52 -1.18 12.49
CA ALA A 142 -2.00 -0.41 11.37
C ALA A 142 -1.84 -1.28 10.11
N THR A 143 -2.02 -0.70 8.92
CA THR A 143 -1.72 -1.34 7.64
C THR A 143 -0.22 -1.63 7.50
N ALA A 144 0.64 -0.81 8.10
CA ALA A 144 2.09 -1.02 8.16
C ALA A 144 2.47 -2.35 8.82
N THR A 145 1.69 -2.84 9.78
CA THR A 145 1.89 -4.16 10.38
C THR A 145 1.68 -5.27 9.35
N ILE A 146 0.62 -5.18 8.55
CA ILE A 146 0.32 -6.14 7.47
C ILE A 146 1.48 -6.18 6.46
N LEU A 147 1.96 -5.00 6.06
CA LEU A 147 3.04 -4.88 5.07
C LEU A 147 4.40 -5.32 5.64
N ALA A 148 4.65 -5.13 6.94
CA ALA A 148 5.84 -5.68 7.60
C ALA A 148 5.86 -7.21 7.57
N GLU A 149 4.72 -7.85 7.85
CA GLU A 149 4.56 -9.30 7.72
C GLU A 149 4.73 -9.78 6.26
N TYR A 150 4.25 -8.99 5.29
CA TYR A 150 4.43 -9.32 3.88
C TYR A 150 5.87 -9.17 3.39
N LEU A 151 6.63 -8.21 3.93
CA LEU A 151 8.07 -8.12 3.68
C LEU A 151 8.77 -9.40 4.18
N GLU A 152 8.44 -9.85 5.38
CA GLU A 152 8.98 -11.09 5.93
C GLU A 152 8.57 -12.31 5.08
N ALA A 153 7.29 -12.45 4.74
CA ALA A 153 6.79 -13.53 3.90
C ALA A 153 7.42 -13.56 2.50
N SER A 154 7.76 -12.39 1.95
CA SER A 154 8.45 -12.26 0.65
C SER A 154 9.96 -12.53 0.72
N GLY A 155 10.55 -12.72 1.91
CA GLY A 155 11.98 -12.84 2.13
C GLY A 155 12.77 -11.55 1.91
N LEU A 156 12.11 -10.40 1.87
CA LEU A 156 12.73 -9.11 1.64
C LEU A 156 13.06 -8.42 2.97
N LYS A 157 14.28 -7.88 3.04
CA LYS A 157 14.68 -7.00 4.15
C LYS A 157 14.47 -5.54 3.75
N PRO A 158 13.71 -4.76 4.53
CA PRO A 158 13.59 -3.33 4.30
C PRO A 158 14.93 -2.62 4.56
N SER A 159 15.15 -1.49 3.91
CA SER A 159 16.25 -0.59 4.30
C SER A 159 16.03 -0.05 5.71
N ARG A 160 17.09 0.46 6.36
CA ARG A 160 16.95 1.11 7.68
C ARG A 160 15.89 2.21 7.67
N ALA A 161 15.88 3.05 6.63
CA ALA A 161 14.89 4.11 6.50
C ALA A 161 13.47 3.56 6.45
N LEU A 162 13.19 2.55 5.61
CA LEU A 162 11.85 1.94 5.54
C LEU A 162 11.47 1.23 6.83
N ALA A 163 12.41 0.53 7.48
CA ALA A 163 12.16 -0.11 8.78
C ALA A 163 11.78 0.93 9.85
N THR A 164 12.53 2.05 9.92
CA THR A 164 12.18 3.18 10.81
C THR A 164 10.80 3.75 10.49
N GLY A 165 10.50 3.91 9.20
CA GLY A 165 9.18 4.39 8.76
C GLY A 165 8.04 3.47 9.17
N LEU A 166 8.21 2.15 9.02
CA LEU A 166 7.20 1.15 9.44
C LEU A 166 6.98 1.18 10.96
N VAL A 167 8.07 1.22 11.76
CA VAL A 167 7.95 1.33 13.22
C VAL A 167 7.25 2.63 13.62
N TYR A 168 7.64 3.76 13.00
CA TYR A 168 7.00 5.04 13.28
C TYR A 168 5.50 5.03 12.90
N ALA A 169 5.16 4.47 11.75
CA ALA A 169 3.78 4.32 11.30
C ALA A 169 2.94 3.52 12.29
N ILE A 170 3.41 2.33 12.69
CA ILE A 170 2.71 1.47 13.65
C ILE A 170 2.51 2.20 14.98
N ARG A 171 3.56 2.84 15.53
CA ARG A 171 3.46 3.59 16.79
C ARG A 171 2.50 4.76 16.70
N SER A 172 2.55 5.51 15.60
CA SER A 172 1.67 6.67 15.39
C SER A 172 0.21 6.27 15.31
N GLU A 173 -0.10 5.17 14.61
CA GLU A 173 -1.46 4.70 14.40
C GLU A 173 -2.04 4.03 15.65
N THR A 174 -1.22 3.32 16.41
CA THR A 174 -1.63 2.61 17.63
C THR A 174 -1.47 3.45 18.90
N GLN A 175 -1.04 4.72 18.80
CA GLN A 175 -0.80 5.62 19.95
C GLN A 175 0.15 5.00 20.99
N ASP A 176 1.28 4.44 20.49
CA ASP A 176 2.34 3.76 21.25
C ASP A 176 1.95 2.39 21.87
N PHE A 177 0.95 1.69 21.28
CA PHE A 177 0.41 0.36 21.66
C PHE A 177 -0.62 0.34 22.77
#